data_01f8aa4aefd0dfcb25e6aa603996087c
#
_entry.id   01f8aa4aefd0dfcb25e6aa603996087c
#
_cell.length_a   1.000
_cell.length_b   1.000
_cell.length_c   1.000
_cell.angle_alpha   90.00
_cell.angle_beta   90.00
_cell.angle_gamma   90.00
#
_symmetry.space_group_name_H-M   'P 1'
#
loop_
_entity.id
_entity.type
_entity.pdbx_description
1 polymer ?
#
loop_
_entity_poly.entity_id
_entity_poly.type
_entity_poly.pdbx_seq_one_letter_code
_entity_poly.pdbx_strand_id
1 'polypeptide(L)'
;MNHYRLETIYTLLQPLSHIGESESTQSFLNTTTVVNDGKPEEVFVYTGNALRGMLRDCGARYLLNKLDIRVPLKAFHLLFSGGSIGGAQALDIDQAKVIRKALPFVSLFGGGVGNQILDGKLKQTFVYPVCRETNSIIPSYVEKSDYSWRHFTNVIEFSRKDDEKNVNLAEQFLIGQDERQLLEGETTKKKKEKDGPATQMRYGVEYLAAGTKLWHRWDIICDELELGAFVSALHEWQKQPYLGGMSGKGFGLVAANMDLVKEDGRETFAQIGQEFIKLGATAEHAKAAYDAHLQEMYDTYLIDNKEEFTKLLAGEVK
;
A
#
# COMPACT_ATOMS: atom_id res chain seq x y z
N MET A 1 -9.20 -16.95 -18.49
CA MET A 1 -8.20 -16.34 -17.58
C MET A 1 -6.91 -16.20 -18.36
N ASN A 2 -6.32 -15.03 -18.32
CA ASN A 2 -5.05 -14.72 -18.95
C ASN A 2 -3.95 -14.56 -17.89
N HIS A 3 -2.71 -14.81 -18.27
CA HIS A 3 -1.54 -14.54 -17.43
C HIS A 3 -0.93 -13.20 -17.85
N TYR A 4 -0.88 -12.26 -16.90
CA TYR A 4 -0.25 -10.96 -17.09
C TYR A 4 1.00 -10.89 -16.21
N ARG A 5 2.15 -10.66 -16.85
CA ARG A 5 3.39 -10.35 -16.17
C ARG A 5 3.66 -8.86 -16.32
N LEU A 6 3.60 -8.14 -15.21
CA LEU A 6 3.86 -6.71 -15.18
C LEU A 6 5.17 -6.46 -14.45
N GLU A 7 6.07 -5.72 -15.06
CA GLU A 7 7.35 -5.35 -14.46
C GLU A 7 7.41 -3.84 -14.31
N THR A 8 7.82 -3.39 -13.13
CA THR A 8 7.76 -2.00 -12.73
C THR A 8 9.13 -1.49 -12.31
N ILE A 9 9.50 -0.33 -12.81
CA ILE A 9 10.61 0.47 -12.29
C ILE A 9 10.02 1.67 -11.57
N TYR A 10 10.25 1.72 -10.26
CA TYR A 10 9.97 2.90 -9.46
C TYR A 10 11.21 3.78 -9.43
N THR A 11 11.02 5.09 -9.51
CA THR A 11 12.05 6.10 -9.26
C THR A 11 11.66 6.88 -8.02
N LEU A 12 12.49 6.87 -7.00
CA LEU A 12 12.26 7.64 -5.79
C LEU A 12 12.42 9.14 -6.08
N LEU A 13 11.35 9.90 -5.94
CA LEU A 13 11.36 11.36 -6.05
C LEU A 13 11.65 12.02 -4.70
N GLN A 14 11.38 11.31 -3.62
CA GLN A 14 11.72 11.65 -2.25
C GLN A 14 12.35 10.45 -1.55
N PRO A 15 13.09 10.63 -0.44
CA PRO A 15 13.66 9.54 0.32
C PRO A 15 12.61 8.49 0.69
N LEU A 16 12.98 7.22 0.68
CA LEU A 16 12.09 6.12 1.07
C LEU A 16 12.56 5.51 2.38
N SER A 17 11.64 5.42 3.35
CA SER A 17 11.84 4.66 4.57
C SER A 17 10.82 3.53 4.67
N HIS A 18 11.30 2.30 4.84
CA HIS A 18 10.52 1.10 5.12
C HIS A 18 11.21 0.36 6.24
N ILE A 19 10.74 0.60 7.46
CA ILE A 19 11.38 0.14 8.70
C ILE A 19 11.17 -1.35 8.87
N GLY A 20 12.25 -2.08 9.08
CA GLY A 20 12.24 -3.49 9.48
C GLY A 20 12.46 -3.68 10.96
N GLU A 21 13.35 -2.87 11.56
CA GLU A 21 13.75 -2.97 12.95
C GLU A 21 13.94 -1.58 13.56
N SER A 22 13.70 -1.49 14.87
CA SER A 22 13.98 -0.27 15.62
C SER A 22 14.72 -0.65 16.90
N GLU A 23 15.87 -0.03 17.10
CA GLU A 23 16.68 -0.20 18.30
C GLU A 23 16.81 1.14 19.03
N SER A 24 16.24 1.21 20.22
CA SER A 24 16.18 2.45 21.01
C SER A 24 15.54 3.61 20.22
N THR A 25 16.34 4.59 19.84
CA THR A 25 15.92 5.77 19.07
C THR A 25 16.29 5.70 17.59
N GLN A 26 16.83 4.58 17.13
CA GLN A 26 17.22 4.38 15.72
C GLN A 26 16.28 3.39 15.05
N SER A 27 15.87 3.71 13.83
CA SER A 27 15.04 2.86 12.99
C SER A 27 15.80 2.52 11.72
N PHE A 28 15.91 1.22 11.44
CA PHE A 28 16.67 0.68 10.33
C PHE A 28 15.77 0.21 9.20
N LEU A 29 16.27 0.30 7.99
CA LEU A 29 15.57 -0.19 6.80
C LEU A 29 15.38 -1.71 6.88
N ASN A 30 14.27 -2.16 6.32
CA ASN A 30 13.97 -3.58 6.20
C ASN A 30 14.89 -4.23 5.16
N THR A 31 15.54 -5.32 5.52
CA THR A 31 16.49 -6.05 4.69
C THR A 31 16.11 -7.52 4.51
N THR A 32 16.65 -8.13 3.47
CA THR A 32 16.62 -9.57 3.25
C THR A 32 17.99 -10.03 2.77
N THR A 33 18.25 -11.32 2.91
CA THR A 33 19.49 -11.93 2.39
C THR A 33 19.30 -12.35 0.94
N VAL A 34 20.24 -11.98 0.07
CA VAL A 34 20.36 -12.45 -1.30
C VAL A 34 21.70 -13.18 -1.45
N VAL A 35 21.76 -14.13 -2.38
CA VAL A 35 23.02 -14.81 -2.71
C VAL A 35 23.54 -14.22 -4.01
N ASN A 36 24.70 -13.56 -3.93
CA ASN A 36 25.39 -12.97 -5.06
C ASN A 36 26.76 -13.62 -5.21
N ASP A 37 27.04 -14.24 -6.37
CA ASP A 37 28.27 -15.00 -6.63
C ASP A 37 28.63 -16.02 -5.53
N GLY A 38 27.60 -16.70 -5.01
CA GLY A 38 27.75 -17.70 -3.95
C GLY A 38 27.93 -17.16 -2.53
N LYS A 39 27.86 -15.84 -2.34
CA LYS A 39 27.98 -15.19 -1.03
C LYS A 39 26.65 -14.61 -0.60
N PRO A 40 26.23 -14.84 0.67
CA PRO A 40 25.07 -14.17 1.23
C PRO A 40 25.39 -12.69 1.50
N GLU A 41 24.56 -11.81 0.97
CA GLU A 41 24.64 -10.35 1.17
C GLU A 41 23.27 -9.83 1.60
N GLU A 42 23.25 -8.86 2.49
CA GLU A 42 22.02 -8.16 2.86
C GLU A 42 21.69 -7.09 1.84
N VAL A 43 20.40 -6.97 1.52
CA VAL A 43 19.88 -5.91 0.65
C VAL A 43 18.56 -5.37 1.18
N PHE A 44 18.35 -4.07 1.00
CA PHE A 44 17.05 -3.45 1.26
C PHE A 44 15.93 -4.13 0.47
N VAL A 45 14.78 -4.27 1.12
CA VAL A 45 13.54 -4.67 0.43
C VAL A 45 12.36 -3.84 0.92
N TYR A 46 11.54 -3.41 -0.05
CA TYR A 46 10.18 -3.01 0.26
C TYR A 46 9.28 -4.25 0.10
N THR A 47 8.60 -4.63 1.17
CA THR A 47 7.91 -5.93 1.20
C THR A 47 6.69 -5.96 0.27
N GLY A 48 6.48 -7.11 -0.38
CA GLY A 48 5.30 -7.32 -1.21
C GLY A 48 3.99 -7.14 -0.44
N ASN A 49 3.94 -7.54 0.83
CA ASN A 49 2.74 -7.34 1.66
C ASN A 49 2.42 -5.86 1.86
N ALA A 50 3.42 -5.00 2.09
CA ALA A 50 3.21 -3.56 2.22
C ALA A 50 2.68 -2.96 0.91
N LEU A 51 3.26 -3.34 -0.24
CA LEU A 51 2.81 -2.88 -1.54
C LEU A 51 1.39 -3.35 -1.86
N ARG A 52 1.10 -4.64 -1.62
CA ARG A 52 -0.23 -5.22 -1.84
C ARG A 52 -1.28 -4.60 -0.91
N GLY A 53 -0.95 -4.38 0.35
CA GLY A 53 -1.84 -3.74 1.33
C GLY A 53 -2.20 -2.32 0.90
N MET A 54 -1.22 -1.52 0.50
CA MET A 54 -1.42 -0.17 -0.01
C MET A 54 -2.31 -0.15 -1.26
N LEU A 55 -2.07 -1.04 -2.23
CA LEU A 55 -2.92 -1.14 -3.43
C LEU A 55 -4.31 -1.68 -3.10
N ARG A 56 -4.46 -2.56 -2.12
CA ARG A 56 -5.78 -2.99 -1.63
C ARG A 56 -6.57 -1.80 -1.10
N ASP A 57 -5.97 -0.97 -0.27
CA ASP A 57 -6.63 0.22 0.28
C ASP A 57 -7.05 1.19 -0.83
N CYS A 58 -6.22 1.37 -1.85
CA CYS A 58 -6.55 2.19 -3.01
C CYS A 58 -7.71 1.60 -3.82
N GLY A 59 -7.69 0.30 -4.11
CA GLY A 59 -8.76 -0.36 -4.86
C GLY A 59 -10.08 -0.38 -4.09
N ALA A 60 -10.06 -0.59 -2.77
CA ALA A 60 -11.23 -0.50 -1.93
C ALA A 60 -11.84 0.91 -1.93
N ARG A 61 -11.00 1.96 -1.82
CA ARG A 61 -11.44 3.36 -1.93
C ARG A 61 -12.04 3.66 -3.30
N TYR A 62 -11.38 3.21 -4.38
CA TYR A 62 -11.90 3.39 -5.72
C TYR A 62 -13.31 2.80 -5.87
N LEU A 63 -13.49 1.54 -5.47
CA LEU A 63 -14.76 0.82 -5.51
C LEU A 63 -15.86 1.57 -4.73
N LEU A 64 -15.59 1.92 -3.46
CA LEU A 64 -16.57 2.56 -2.60
C LEU A 64 -16.93 3.97 -3.07
N ASN A 65 -15.95 4.74 -3.56
CA ASN A 65 -16.19 6.07 -4.12
C ASN A 65 -16.98 6.00 -5.43
N LYS A 66 -16.67 5.01 -6.29
CA LYS A 66 -17.37 4.83 -7.58
C LYS A 66 -18.84 4.46 -7.38
N LEU A 67 -19.13 3.66 -6.36
CA LEU A 67 -20.50 3.24 -6.00
C LEU A 67 -21.21 4.24 -5.07
N ASP A 68 -20.52 5.25 -4.57
CA ASP A 68 -21.02 6.24 -3.58
C ASP A 68 -21.74 5.60 -2.38
N ILE A 69 -21.09 4.57 -1.79
CA ILE A 69 -21.67 3.79 -0.70
C ILE A 69 -20.81 3.81 0.56
N ARG A 70 -21.49 3.59 1.69
CA ARG A 70 -20.90 3.22 2.97
C ARG A 70 -21.24 1.77 3.26
N VAL A 71 -20.31 1.06 3.89
CA VAL A 71 -20.42 -0.38 4.13
C VAL A 71 -20.35 -0.71 5.63
N PRO A 72 -20.98 -1.80 6.08
CA PRO A 72 -20.88 -2.26 7.46
C PRO A 72 -19.46 -2.76 7.77
N LEU A 73 -19.14 -2.88 9.07
CA LEU A 73 -17.79 -3.21 9.55
C LEU A 73 -17.21 -4.50 8.95
N LYS A 74 -18.00 -5.55 8.79
CA LYS A 74 -17.53 -6.80 8.15
C LYS A 74 -17.08 -6.59 6.72
N ALA A 75 -17.87 -5.85 5.92
CA ALA A 75 -17.53 -5.51 4.54
C ALA A 75 -16.30 -4.59 4.48
N PHE A 76 -16.19 -3.62 5.39
CA PHE A 76 -15.01 -2.77 5.53
C PHE A 76 -13.76 -3.62 5.77
N HIS A 77 -13.80 -4.55 6.71
CA HIS A 77 -12.68 -5.46 6.95
C HIS A 77 -12.36 -6.35 5.74
N LEU A 78 -13.35 -6.86 5.03
CA LEU A 78 -13.13 -7.65 3.82
C LEU A 78 -12.39 -6.83 2.76
N LEU A 79 -12.80 -5.61 2.51
CA LEU A 79 -12.23 -4.77 1.49
C LEU A 79 -10.82 -4.26 1.87
N PHE A 80 -10.64 -3.70 3.05
CA PHE A 80 -9.39 -3.04 3.45
C PHE A 80 -8.37 -3.99 4.09
N SER A 81 -8.81 -4.96 4.88
CA SER A 81 -7.89 -5.85 5.62
C SER A 81 -7.92 -7.31 5.13
N GLY A 82 -8.72 -7.61 4.11
CA GLY A 82 -8.90 -8.98 3.62
C GLY A 82 -9.86 -9.81 4.47
N GLY A 83 -10.66 -9.20 5.35
CA GLY A 83 -11.64 -9.89 6.19
C GLY A 83 -11.04 -10.64 7.37
N SER A 84 -11.88 -11.42 8.02
CA SER A 84 -11.50 -12.29 9.14
C SER A 84 -12.03 -13.69 8.91
N ILE A 85 -11.27 -14.69 9.34
CA ILE A 85 -11.67 -16.08 9.34
C ILE A 85 -12.20 -16.39 10.74
N GLY A 86 -13.43 -16.89 10.83
CA GLY A 86 -14.02 -17.28 12.10
C GLY A 86 -15.42 -17.85 11.93
N GLY A 87 -15.76 -18.84 12.75
CA GLY A 87 -17.07 -19.50 12.76
C GLY A 87 -16.98 -21.00 12.49
N ALA A 88 -18.05 -21.70 12.82
CA ALA A 88 -18.18 -23.16 12.63
C ALA A 88 -18.95 -23.52 11.34
N GLN A 89 -19.10 -22.56 10.41
CA GLN A 89 -19.84 -22.80 9.16
C GLN A 89 -19.03 -23.66 8.20
N ALA A 90 -19.71 -24.57 7.51
CA ALA A 90 -19.09 -25.35 6.45
C ALA A 90 -18.67 -24.44 5.26
N LEU A 91 -17.68 -24.90 4.51
CA LEU A 91 -17.26 -24.25 3.27
C LEU A 91 -18.43 -24.21 2.28
N ASP A 92 -18.75 -23.02 1.76
CA ASP A 92 -19.74 -22.82 0.71
C ASP A 92 -19.03 -22.36 -0.57
N ILE A 93 -18.78 -23.34 -1.45
CA ILE A 93 -18.08 -23.10 -2.72
C ILE A 93 -18.92 -22.23 -3.66
N ASP A 94 -20.23 -22.35 -3.62
CA ASP A 94 -21.10 -21.59 -4.52
C ASP A 94 -21.20 -20.15 -4.07
N GLN A 95 -21.25 -19.89 -2.77
CA GLN A 95 -21.11 -18.54 -2.22
C GLN A 95 -19.77 -17.89 -2.63
N ALA A 96 -18.68 -18.64 -2.55
CA ALA A 96 -17.37 -18.13 -2.99
C ALA A 96 -17.35 -17.74 -4.47
N LYS A 97 -18.00 -18.52 -5.34
CA LYS A 97 -18.12 -18.21 -6.78
C LYS A 97 -18.95 -16.94 -7.00
N VAL A 98 -20.07 -16.80 -6.27
CA VAL A 98 -20.92 -15.60 -6.37
C VAL A 98 -20.13 -14.36 -5.97
N ILE A 99 -19.43 -14.40 -4.84
CA ILE A 99 -18.61 -13.28 -4.37
C ILE A 99 -17.51 -12.92 -5.37
N ARG A 100 -16.79 -13.92 -5.89
CA ARG A 100 -15.72 -13.69 -6.88
C ARG A 100 -16.24 -13.07 -8.17
N LYS A 101 -17.41 -13.49 -8.63
CA LYS A 101 -18.05 -12.97 -9.85
C LYS A 101 -18.56 -11.55 -9.65
N ALA A 102 -19.21 -11.28 -8.53
CA ALA A 102 -19.79 -9.98 -8.24
C ALA A 102 -18.72 -8.94 -7.86
N LEU A 103 -17.65 -9.37 -7.18
CA LEU A 103 -16.59 -8.51 -6.66
C LEU A 103 -15.23 -8.90 -7.24
N PRO A 104 -14.90 -8.52 -8.51
CA PRO A 104 -13.60 -8.80 -9.15
C PRO A 104 -12.41 -8.33 -8.29
N PHE A 105 -12.58 -7.22 -7.58
CA PHE A 105 -11.59 -6.71 -6.62
C PHE A 105 -11.28 -7.73 -5.50
N VAL A 106 -12.30 -8.32 -4.87
CA VAL A 106 -12.12 -9.34 -3.84
C VAL A 106 -11.55 -10.63 -4.44
N SER A 107 -11.97 -11.01 -5.64
CA SER A 107 -11.41 -12.15 -6.37
C SER A 107 -9.92 -11.99 -6.62
N LEU A 108 -9.48 -10.79 -6.98
CA LEU A 108 -8.09 -10.46 -7.29
C LEU A 108 -7.21 -10.43 -6.03
N PHE A 109 -7.63 -9.63 -5.03
CA PHE A 109 -6.84 -9.44 -3.80
C PHE A 109 -7.02 -10.58 -2.79
N GLY A 110 -8.05 -11.40 -2.93
CA GLY A 110 -8.41 -12.43 -1.97
C GLY A 110 -9.01 -11.88 -0.68
N GLY A 111 -9.40 -12.77 0.22
CA GLY A 111 -9.95 -12.38 1.52
C GLY A 111 -10.52 -13.56 2.29
N GLY A 112 -10.92 -13.33 3.54
CA GLY A 112 -11.62 -14.30 4.41
C GLY A 112 -13.08 -13.91 4.56
N VAL A 113 -13.98 -14.85 4.24
CA VAL A 113 -15.42 -14.69 4.38
C VAL A 113 -15.96 -15.88 5.17
N GLY A 114 -16.52 -15.62 6.36
CA GLY A 114 -16.94 -16.68 7.25
C GLY A 114 -15.75 -17.57 7.63
N ASN A 115 -15.85 -18.87 7.35
CA ASN A 115 -14.77 -19.85 7.61
C ASN A 115 -13.95 -20.18 6.33
N GLN A 116 -14.06 -19.36 5.29
CA GLN A 116 -13.48 -19.64 3.98
C GLN A 116 -12.43 -18.60 3.60
N ILE A 117 -11.28 -19.08 3.11
CA ILE A 117 -10.23 -18.25 2.51
C ILE A 117 -10.47 -18.20 1.00
N LEU A 118 -10.63 -17.00 0.47
CA LEU A 118 -10.58 -16.71 -0.95
C LEU A 118 -9.17 -16.34 -1.34
N ASP A 119 -8.44 -17.28 -1.95
CA ASP A 119 -7.07 -17.00 -2.42
C ASP A 119 -7.05 -15.87 -3.44
N GLY A 120 -6.14 -14.92 -3.24
CA GLY A 120 -5.89 -13.85 -4.19
C GLY A 120 -5.10 -14.35 -5.41
N LYS A 121 -5.33 -13.70 -6.54
CA LYS A 121 -4.69 -14.02 -7.84
C LYS A 121 -3.44 -13.21 -8.12
N LEU A 122 -3.11 -12.24 -7.25
CA LEU A 122 -1.90 -11.43 -7.32
C LEU A 122 -0.72 -12.18 -6.70
N LYS A 123 0.29 -12.50 -7.50
CA LYS A 123 1.61 -12.91 -7.04
C LYS A 123 2.60 -11.81 -7.34
N GLN A 124 3.63 -11.67 -6.50
CA GLN A 124 4.56 -10.55 -6.61
C GLN A 124 5.92 -10.90 -6.02
N THR A 125 6.94 -10.20 -6.50
CA THR A 125 8.26 -10.22 -5.87
C THR A 125 8.31 -9.23 -4.70
N PHE A 126 9.41 -9.19 -3.97
CA PHE A 126 9.77 -7.98 -3.22
C PHE A 126 10.12 -6.86 -4.21
N VAL A 127 10.05 -5.61 -3.75
CA VAL A 127 10.58 -4.46 -4.49
C VAL A 127 12.05 -4.31 -4.10
N TYR A 128 12.94 -4.49 -5.06
CA TYR A 128 14.38 -4.46 -4.85
C TYR A 128 15.01 -3.19 -5.40
N PRO A 129 15.99 -2.57 -4.73
CA PRO A 129 16.78 -1.52 -5.33
C PRO A 129 17.59 -2.10 -6.51
N VAL A 130 17.78 -1.28 -7.54
CA VAL A 130 18.71 -1.58 -8.62
C VAL A 130 20.13 -1.28 -8.13
N CYS A 131 20.83 -2.29 -7.66
CA CYS A 131 22.13 -2.19 -7.04
C CYS A 131 22.99 -3.43 -7.33
N ARG A 132 24.24 -3.40 -6.94
CA ARG A 132 25.18 -4.52 -7.15
C ARG A 132 24.63 -5.84 -6.63
N GLU A 133 24.09 -5.85 -5.43
CA GLU A 133 23.61 -7.07 -4.74
C GLU A 133 22.41 -7.71 -5.46
N THR A 134 21.65 -6.95 -6.23
CA THR A 134 20.45 -7.42 -6.93
C THR A 134 20.66 -7.69 -8.41
N ASN A 135 21.84 -7.46 -8.94
CA ASN A 135 22.16 -7.63 -10.35
C ASN A 135 21.87 -9.05 -10.90
N SER A 136 21.99 -10.10 -10.06
CA SER A 136 21.67 -11.48 -10.43
C SER A 136 20.16 -11.80 -10.37
N ILE A 137 19.37 -11.00 -9.65
CA ILE A 137 17.94 -11.23 -9.39
C ILE A 137 17.08 -10.47 -10.38
N ILE A 138 17.44 -9.21 -10.65
CA ILE A 138 16.69 -8.35 -11.56
C ILE A 138 16.95 -8.74 -13.03
N PRO A 139 15.96 -8.58 -13.93
CA PRO A 139 16.10 -8.95 -15.32
C PRO A 139 17.26 -8.24 -16.04
N SER A 140 17.81 -8.88 -17.07
CA SER A 140 18.98 -8.38 -17.81
C SER A 140 18.75 -7.09 -18.59
N TYR A 141 17.51 -6.76 -18.92
CA TYR A 141 17.17 -5.52 -19.62
C TYR A 141 17.19 -4.28 -18.71
N VAL A 142 17.15 -4.48 -17.38
CA VAL A 142 17.32 -3.39 -16.42
C VAL A 142 18.80 -3.06 -16.33
N GLU A 143 19.12 -1.78 -16.47
CA GLU A 143 20.49 -1.30 -16.35
C GLU A 143 21.09 -1.74 -15.01
N LYS A 144 22.24 -2.42 -15.07
CA LYS A 144 22.92 -2.92 -13.88
C LYS A 144 23.67 -1.80 -13.17
N SER A 145 23.85 -1.96 -11.87
CA SER A 145 24.57 -1.01 -11.04
C SER A 145 25.77 -1.69 -10.38
N ASP A 146 26.92 -1.02 -10.38
CA ASP A 146 28.12 -1.45 -9.67
C ASP A 146 28.12 -1.02 -8.19
N TYR A 147 27.22 -0.14 -7.82
CA TYR A 147 27.13 0.38 -6.46
C TYR A 147 26.28 -0.49 -5.56
N SER A 148 26.78 -0.71 -4.34
CA SER A 148 25.98 -1.33 -3.27
C SER A 148 24.79 -0.45 -2.89
N TRP A 149 23.67 -1.04 -2.50
CA TRP A 149 22.52 -0.29 -2.00
C TRP A 149 22.85 0.60 -0.80
N ARG A 150 23.88 0.25 -0.03
CA ARG A 150 24.33 1.06 1.11
C ARG A 150 24.90 2.43 0.69
N HIS A 151 25.36 2.59 -0.56
CA HIS A 151 25.74 3.89 -1.11
C HIS A 151 24.53 4.83 -1.30
N PHE A 152 23.35 4.28 -1.40
CA PHE A 152 22.10 5.03 -1.53
C PHE A 152 21.38 5.21 -0.18
N THR A 153 21.99 4.73 0.92
CA THR A 153 21.40 4.76 2.26
C THR A 153 22.03 5.85 3.11
N ASN A 154 21.19 6.53 3.90
CA ASN A 154 21.65 7.49 4.89
C ASN A 154 20.68 7.53 6.07
N VAL A 155 21.05 8.25 7.13
CA VAL A 155 20.21 8.43 8.32
C VAL A 155 19.85 9.91 8.45
N ILE A 156 18.59 10.21 8.68
CA ILE A 156 18.11 11.53 9.04
C ILE A 156 17.70 11.55 10.50
N GLU A 157 18.13 12.57 11.22
CA GLU A 157 17.75 12.74 12.61
C GLU A 157 16.58 13.71 12.73
N PHE A 158 15.59 13.32 13.52
CA PHE A 158 14.48 14.16 13.92
C PHE A 158 14.60 14.49 15.41
N SER A 159 14.23 15.70 15.76
CA SER A 159 14.09 16.10 17.16
C SER A 159 12.61 16.27 17.49
N ARG A 160 12.17 15.68 18.57
CA ARG A 160 10.86 15.94 19.18
C ARG A 160 11.07 16.91 20.34
N LYS A 161 10.54 18.10 20.22
CA LYS A 161 10.42 19.04 21.33
C LYS A 161 9.10 18.77 22.03
N ASP A 162 9.09 18.80 23.36
CA ASP A 162 7.85 18.91 24.10
C ASP A 162 7.13 20.20 23.68
N ASP A 163 5.81 20.08 23.54
CA ASP A 163 4.95 21.10 22.94
C ASP A 163 4.77 22.33 23.86
N GLU A 164 5.83 23.09 24.10
CA GLU A 164 5.67 24.45 24.67
C GLU A 164 4.82 25.36 23.78
N LYS A 165 4.73 25.05 22.48
CA LYS A 165 3.84 25.77 21.54
C LYS A 165 2.38 25.64 21.90
N ASN A 166 1.94 24.51 22.43
CA ASN A 166 0.53 24.26 22.73
C ASN A 166 0.05 25.11 23.92
N VAL A 167 0.91 25.48 24.84
CA VAL A 167 0.52 26.36 25.96
C VAL A 167 0.13 27.75 25.46
N ASN A 168 0.88 28.31 24.52
CA ASN A 168 0.56 29.61 23.93
C ASN A 168 -0.66 29.58 23.00
N LEU A 169 -0.90 28.46 22.31
CA LEU A 169 -2.07 28.26 21.46
C LEU A 169 -3.33 27.97 22.30
N ALA A 170 -3.18 27.35 23.46
CA ALA A 170 -4.27 27.06 24.38
C ALA A 170 -4.98 28.35 24.80
N GLU A 171 -4.24 29.48 24.93
CA GLU A 171 -4.82 30.77 25.25
C GLU A 171 -5.86 31.29 24.24
N GLN A 172 -5.67 30.89 22.97
CA GLN A 172 -6.55 31.37 21.88
C GLN A 172 -7.71 30.42 21.57
N PHE A 173 -7.55 29.11 21.87
CA PHE A 173 -8.45 28.09 21.33
C PHE A 173 -9.09 27.16 22.36
N LEU A 174 -8.66 27.17 23.65
CA LEU A 174 -9.32 26.38 24.69
C LEU A 174 -10.53 27.11 25.29
N ILE A 175 -11.61 26.38 25.47
CA ILE A 175 -12.84 26.83 26.13
C ILE A 175 -12.67 26.67 27.65
N GLY A 176 -12.53 27.80 28.36
CA GLY A 176 -12.57 27.85 29.81
C GLY A 176 -11.21 27.67 30.52
N GLN A 177 -11.19 28.16 31.77
CA GLN A 177 -9.99 28.13 32.62
C GLN A 177 -9.67 26.74 33.18
N ASP A 178 -10.68 25.87 33.29
CA ASP A 178 -10.50 24.50 33.84
C ASP A 178 -9.71 23.59 32.92
N GLU A 179 -9.94 23.68 31.60
CA GLU A 179 -9.19 22.92 30.60
C GLU A 179 -7.74 23.41 30.46
N ARG A 180 -7.50 24.70 30.68
CA ARG A 180 -6.16 25.28 30.81
C ARG A 180 -5.39 24.69 31.98
N GLN A 181 -6.03 24.63 33.16
CA GLN A 181 -5.41 24.07 34.38
C GLN A 181 -5.09 22.58 34.21
N LEU A 182 -5.91 21.83 33.47
CA LEU A 182 -5.62 20.42 33.14
C LEU A 182 -4.39 20.31 32.24
N LEU A 183 -4.27 21.13 31.20
CA LEU A 183 -3.12 21.16 30.30
C LEU A 183 -1.83 21.57 31.03
N GLU A 184 -1.91 22.62 31.86
CA GLU A 184 -0.79 23.08 32.69
C GLU A 184 -0.42 22.04 33.75
N GLY A 185 -1.41 21.35 34.33
CA GLY A 185 -1.22 20.28 35.30
C GLY A 185 -0.51 19.05 34.70
N GLU A 186 -0.84 18.68 33.47
CA GLU A 186 -0.15 17.61 32.75
C GLU A 186 1.29 17.99 32.37
N THR A 187 1.51 19.24 31.96
CA THR A 187 2.84 19.76 31.61
C THR A 187 3.71 19.86 32.86
N THR A 188 3.14 20.26 34.00
CA THR A 188 3.85 20.39 35.28
C THR A 188 4.17 19.03 35.90
N LYS A 189 3.31 18.01 35.77
CA LYS A 189 3.56 16.65 36.19
C LYS A 189 4.70 16.02 35.40
N LYS A 190 4.72 16.20 34.08
CA LYS A 190 5.81 15.76 33.20
C LYS A 190 7.14 16.48 33.51
N LYS A 191 7.11 17.75 33.96
CA LYS A 191 8.32 18.47 34.39
C LYS A 191 8.85 18.01 35.75
N LYS A 192 7.98 17.61 36.69
CA LYS A 192 8.40 17.14 38.03
C LYS A 192 8.98 15.72 38.02
N GLU A 193 8.65 14.90 37.05
CA GLU A 193 9.25 13.55 36.91
C GLU A 193 10.60 13.57 36.19
N LYS A 194 11.03 14.71 35.64
CA LYS A 194 12.32 14.88 34.97
C LYS A 194 13.13 15.97 35.68
N ASP A 195 13.80 15.61 36.76
CA ASP A 195 14.88 16.43 37.37
C ASP A 195 16.13 16.36 36.45
N GLY A 196 16.04 16.97 35.26
CA GLY A 196 17.13 17.07 34.33
C GLY A 196 16.80 18.11 33.22
N PRO A 197 17.80 18.66 32.54
CA PRO A 197 17.55 19.57 31.42
C PRO A 197 16.64 18.87 30.43
N ALA A 198 15.60 19.58 29.92
CA ALA A 198 14.63 19.07 28.95
C ALA A 198 15.38 18.33 27.82
N THR A 199 15.41 16.99 27.91
CA THR A 199 16.18 16.17 26.99
C THR A 199 15.39 16.13 25.69
N GLN A 200 15.88 16.86 24.72
CA GLN A 200 15.33 16.82 23.37
C GLN A 200 15.47 15.39 22.87
N MET A 201 14.35 14.66 22.73
CA MET A 201 14.37 13.31 22.21
C MET A 201 14.76 13.38 20.73
N ARG A 202 15.93 12.86 20.40
CA ARG A 202 16.40 12.69 19.04
C ARG A 202 16.16 11.25 18.62
N TYR A 203 15.69 11.06 17.40
CA TYR A 203 15.56 9.73 16.80
C TYR A 203 16.02 9.76 15.37
N GLY A 204 16.77 8.74 14.98
CA GLY A 204 17.30 8.56 13.64
C GLY A 204 16.44 7.61 12.82
N VAL A 205 16.31 7.91 11.57
CA VAL A 205 15.58 7.07 10.60
C VAL A 205 16.47 6.84 9.39
N GLU A 206 16.77 5.59 9.14
CA GLU A 206 17.48 5.17 7.93
C GLU A 206 16.55 5.24 6.72
N TYR A 207 17.08 5.63 5.56
CA TYR A 207 16.33 5.80 4.33
C TYR A 207 17.17 5.54 3.08
N LEU A 208 16.48 5.16 1.98
CA LEU A 208 17.07 5.21 0.64
C LEU A 208 16.92 6.61 0.05
N ALA A 209 17.97 7.11 -0.57
CA ALA A 209 18.02 8.44 -1.15
C ALA A 209 17.07 8.59 -2.36
N ALA A 210 16.58 9.82 -2.56
CA ALA A 210 15.89 10.19 -3.79
C ALA A 210 16.78 9.94 -5.02
N GLY A 211 16.19 9.59 -6.16
CA GLY A 211 16.88 9.17 -7.37
C GLY A 211 17.15 7.66 -7.46
N THR A 212 17.06 6.92 -6.34
CA THR A 212 17.21 5.46 -6.37
C THR A 212 16.11 4.83 -7.21
N LYS A 213 16.48 3.88 -8.07
CA LYS A 213 15.57 3.07 -8.86
C LYS A 213 15.29 1.75 -8.13
N LEU A 214 14.02 1.33 -8.13
CA LEU A 214 13.60 0.05 -7.56
C LEU A 214 12.90 -0.77 -8.63
N TRP A 215 13.17 -2.06 -8.70
CA TRP A 215 12.52 -3.01 -9.59
C TRP A 215 11.52 -3.89 -8.84
N HIS A 216 10.40 -4.23 -9.50
CA HIS A 216 9.36 -5.10 -8.98
C HIS A 216 8.62 -5.81 -10.11
N ARG A 217 8.04 -7.00 -9.80
CA ARG A 217 7.26 -7.78 -10.74
C ARG A 217 5.96 -8.27 -10.11
N TRP A 218 4.88 -8.15 -10.89
CA TRP A 218 3.60 -8.81 -10.65
C TRP A 218 3.40 -9.95 -11.63
N ASP A 219 2.90 -11.10 -11.16
CA ASP A 219 2.34 -12.19 -11.95
C ASP A 219 0.87 -12.34 -11.56
N ILE A 220 -0.03 -12.11 -12.51
CA ILE A 220 -1.47 -12.04 -12.28
C ILE A 220 -2.17 -13.03 -13.22
N ILE A 221 -2.89 -14.01 -12.68
CA ILE A 221 -3.74 -14.92 -13.47
C ILE A 221 -5.19 -14.50 -13.22
N CYS A 222 -5.76 -13.74 -14.15
CA CYS A 222 -7.05 -13.11 -13.95
C CYS A 222 -7.85 -12.99 -15.24
N ASP A 223 -9.12 -12.61 -15.12
CA ASP A 223 -9.94 -12.12 -16.23
C ASP A 223 -9.79 -10.61 -16.40
N GLU A 224 -10.53 -10.06 -17.34
CA GLU A 224 -10.45 -8.64 -17.69
C GLU A 224 -10.99 -7.73 -16.58
N LEU A 225 -12.08 -8.12 -15.93
CA LEU A 225 -12.67 -7.34 -14.83
C LEU A 225 -11.73 -7.28 -13.62
N GLU A 226 -11.09 -8.38 -13.30
CA GLU A 226 -10.09 -8.46 -12.23
C GLU A 226 -8.84 -7.61 -12.56
N LEU A 227 -8.38 -7.65 -13.83
CA LEU A 227 -7.31 -6.77 -14.28
C LEU A 227 -7.74 -5.29 -14.18
N GLY A 228 -8.98 -4.97 -14.54
CA GLY A 228 -9.54 -3.64 -14.39
C GLY A 228 -9.61 -3.17 -12.94
N ALA A 229 -9.91 -4.06 -11.99
CA ALA A 229 -9.84 -3.75 -10.56
C ALA A 229 -8.40 -3.42 -10.12
N PHE A 230 -7.37 -4.11 -10.65
CA PHE A 230 -5.96 -3.77 -10.42
C PHE A 230 -5.61 -2.38 -10.97
N VAL A 231 -5.99 -2.10 -12.22
CA VAL A 231 -5.73 -0.79 -12.84
C VAL A 231 -6.43 0.34 -12.10
N SER A 232 -7.65 0.10 -11.61
CA SER A 232 -8.40 1.07 -10.81
C SER A 232 -7.72 1.36 -9.46
N ALA A 233 -7.08 0.35 -8.85
CA ALA A 233 -6.25 0.57 -7.66
C ALA A 233 -5.02 1.44 -7.97
N LEU A 234 -4.35 1.23 -9.12
CA LEU A 234 -3.24 2.08 -9.58
C LEU A 234 -3.71 3.51 -9.83
N HIS A 235 -4.88 3.69 -10.45
CA HIS A 235 -5.47 4.99 -10.71
C HIS A 235 -5.77 5.76 -9.41
N GLU A 236 -6.26 5.08 -8.38
CA GLU A 236 -6.49 5.70 -7.08
C GLU A 236 -5.17 6.01 -6.37
N TRP A 237 -4.17 5.11 -6.46
CA TRP A 237 -2.84 5.32 -5.87
C TRP A 237 -2.13 6.53 -6.47
N GLN A 238 -2.30 6.80 -7.77
CA GLN A 238 -1.70 7.94 -8.44
C GLN A 238 -2.05 9.29 -7.78
N LYS A 239 -3.19 9.41 -7.12
CA LYS A 239 -3.56 10.65 -6.40
C LYS A 239 -2.57 10.99 -5.28
N GLN A 240 -1.92 9.96 -4.71
CA GLN A 240 -0.88 10.05 -3.70
C GLN A 240 0.12 8.89 -3.90
N PRO A 241 1.07 9.00 -4.87
CA PRO A 241 1.93 7.90 -5.25
C PRO A 241 3.12 7.78 -4.28
N TYR A 242 2.82 7.37 -3.05
CA TYR A 242 3.79 7.16 -1.99
C TYR A 242 4.00 5.67 -1.73
N LEU A 243 5.24 5.31 -1.41
CA LEU A 243 5.64 4.01 -0.87
C LEU A 243 6.21 4.20 0.54
N GLY A 244 6.08 3.18 1.38
CA GLY A 244 6.64 3.19 2.73
C GLY A 244 5.91 4.08 3.71
N GLY A 245 6.59 4.32 4.82
CA GLY A 245 6.07 5.14 5.91
C GLY A 245 6.53 6.60 5.82
N MET A 246 6.06 7.39 6.79
CA MET A 246 6.50 8.77 7.01
C MET A 246 6.20 9.77 5.86
N SER A 247 5.20 9.50 5.03
CA SER A 247 4.80 10.39 3.94
C SER A 247 4.48 11.81 4.40
N GLY A 248 3.86 11.98 5.58
CA GLY A 248 3.64 13.28 6.21
C GLY A 248 4.93 14.02 6.62
N LYS A 249 6.11 13.38 6.52
CA LYS A 249 7.43 13.98 6.79
C LYS A 249 8.28 14.11 5.53
N GLY A 250 7.68 13.96 4.34
CA GLY A 250 8.36 14.15 3.06
C GLY A 250 9.04 12.89 2.51
N PHE A 251 8.63 11.69 2.98
CA PHE A 251 9.17 10.42 2.47
C PHE A 251 8.24 9.76 1.47
N GLY A 252 8.83 8.94 0.60
CA GLY A 252 8.15 7.90 -0.14
C GLY A 252 7.50 8.32 -1.46
N LEU A 253 7.55 9.59 -1.87
CA LEU A 253 7.02 10.00 -3.17
C LEU A 253 7.79 9.33 -4.31
N VAL A 254 7.06 8.70 -5.26
CA VAL A 254 7.66 7.96 -6.37
C VAL A 254 7.00 8.27 -7.70
N ALA A 255 7.75 8.02 -8.78
CA ALA A 255 7.21 7.78 -10.12
C ALA A 255 7.36 6.29 -10.45
N ALA A 256 6.46 5.74 -11.27
CA ALA A 256 6.50 4.34 -11.67
C ALA A 256 6.27 4.18 -13.17
N ASN A 257 7.10 3.37 -13.81
CA ASN A 257 6.90 2.87 -15.17
C ASN A 257 6.65 1.38 -15.10
N MET A 258 5.49 0.94 -15.55
CA MET A 258 5.04 -0.44 -15.54
C MET A 258 4.83 -0.93 -16.96
N ASP A 259 5.50 -2.03 -17.32
CA ASP A 259 5.40 -2.67 -18.61
C ASP A 259 4.71 -4.03 -18.49
N LEU A 260 3.85 -4.34 -19.45
CA LEU A 260 3.34 -5.68 -19.68
C LEU A 260 4.35 -6.45 -20.53
N VAL A 261 4.85 -7.56 -20.01
CA VAL A 261 5.77 -8.45 -20.70
C VAL A 261 4.97 -9.44 -21.55
N LYS A 262 5.24 -9.47 -22.84
CA LYS A 262 4.67 -10.38 -23.83
C LYS A 262 5.76 -11.27 -24.43
N GLU A 263 5.37 -12.30 -25.18
CA GLU A 263 6.31 -13.19 -25.85
C GLU A 263 7.14 -12.46 -26.92
N ASP A 264 6.54 -11.49 -27.59
CA ASP A 264 7.12 -10.71 -28.68
C ASP A 264 7.72 -9.36 -28.24
N GLY A 265 7.74 -9.08 -26.93
CA GLY A 265 8.31 -7.83 -26.41
C GLY A 265 7.66 -7.29 -25.16
N ARG A 266 7.67 -5.98 -25.05
CA ARG A 266 7.13 -5.23 -23.91
C ARG A 266 6.26 -4.10 -24.41
N GLU A 267 5.13 -3.89 -23.76
CA GLU A 267 4.31 -2.70 -23.98
C GLU A 267 4.13 -1.93 -22.67
N THR A 268 4.02 -0.63 -22.77
CA THR A 268 3.69 0.21 -21.64
C THR A 268 2.31 -0.16 -21.11
N PHE A 269 2.26 -0.61 -19.85
CA PHE A 269 0.99 -0.90 -19.16
C PHE A 269 0.47 0.34 -18.43
N ALA A 270 1.34 1.01 -17.65
CA ALA A 270 1.01 2.26 -16.96
C ALA A 270 2.26 3.10 -16.68
N GLN A 271 2.13 4.41 -16.82
CA GLN A 271 3.12 5.39 -16.37
C GLN A 271 2.46 6.28 -15.32
N ILE A 272 3.03 6.32 -14.13
CA ILE A 272 2.51 7.05 -12.99
C ILE A 272 3.52 8.11 -12.57
N GLY A 273 3.11 9.36 -12.66
CA GLY A 273 3.86 10.52 -12.18
C GLY A 273 3.17 11.18 -11.01
N GLN A 274 3.68 12.32 -10.58
CA GLN A 274 3.09 13.08 -9.47
C GLN A 274 1.68 13.57 -9.76
N GLU A 275 1.42 13.98 -10.99
CA GLU A 275 0.16 14.64 -11.37
C GLU A 275 -0.61 13.89 -12.47
N PHE A 276 -0.08 12.78 -12.96
CA PHE A 276 -0.69 12.06 -14.06
C PHE A 276 -0.57 10.55 -13.93
N ILE A 277 -1.53 9.86 -14.53
CA ILE A 277 -1.43 8.46 -14.92
C ILE A 277 -1.72 8.35 -16.42
N LYS A 278 -0.81 7.70 -17.15
CA LYS A 278 -1.02 7.32 -18.53
C LYS A 278 -1.12 5.81 -18.59
N LEU A 279 -2.25 5.30 -19.06
CA LEU A 279 -2.49 3.87 -19.21
C LEU A 279 -2.14 3.44 -20.63
N GLY A 280 -1.65 2.22 -20.80
CA GLY A 280 -1.53 1.55 -22.07
C GLY A 280 -2.88 0.94 -22.49
N ALA A 281 -3.01 0.55 -23.75
CA ALA A 281 -4.28 0.08 -24.34
C ALA A 281 -4.92 -1.08 -23.55
N THR A 282 -4.12 -2.07 -23.13
CA THR A 282 -4.59 -3.20 -22.33
C THR A 282 -5.15 -2.75 -20.96
N ALA A 283 -4.48 -1.80 -20.31
CA ALA A 283 -4.91 -1.26 -19.03
C ALA A 283 -6.17 -0.39 -19.16
N GLU A 284 -6.25 0.47 -20.20
CA GLU A 284 -7.42 1.31 -20.46
C GLU A 284 -8.67 0.46 -20.71
N HIS A 285 -8.55 -0.57 -21.55
CA HIS A 285 -9.65 -1.47 -21.85
C HIS A 285 -10.15 -2.21 -20.62
N ALA A 286 -9.25 -2.79 -19.84
CA ALA A 286 -9.60 -3.49 -18.60
C ALA A 286 -10.26 -2.56 -17.57
N LYS A 287 -9.73 -1.34 -17.41
CA LYS A 287 -10.34 -0.34 -16.52
C LYS A 287 -11.74 0.04 -16.96
N ALA A 288 -11.96 0.29 -18.26
CA ALA A 288 -13.27 0.63 -18.80
C ALA A 288 -14.29 -0.50 -18.58
N ALA A 289 -13.89 -1.77 -18.77
CA ALA A 289 -14.73 -2.92 -18.50
C ALA A 289 -15.10 -3.02 -17.00
N TYR A 290 -14.16 -2.77 -16.12
CA TYR A 290 -14.42 -2.78 -14.66
C TYR A 290 -15.33 -1.61 -14.24
N ASP A 291 -15.14 -0.42 -14.80
CA ASP A 291 -16.00 0.74 -14.53
C ASP A 291 -17.45 0.50 -15.01
N ALA A 292 -17.64 -0.16 -16.16
CA ALA A 292 -18.95 -0.58 -16.64
C ALA A 292 -19.59 -1.62 -15.73
N HIS A 293 -18.82 -2.61 -15.26
CA HIS A 293 -19.28 -3.59 -14.28
C HIS A 293 -19.72 -2.94 -12.96
N LEU A 294 -18.96 -1.96 -12.46
CA LEU A 294 -19.37 -1.22 -11.25
C LEU A 294 -20.66 -0.43 -11.46
N GLN A 295 -20.86 0.13 -12.65
CA GLN A 295 -22.11 0.84 -13.00
C GLN A 295 -23.29 -0.15 -13.03
N GLU A 296 -23.12 -1.32 -13.64
CA GLU A 296 -24.15 -2.37 -13.64
C GLU A 296 -24.48 -2.83 -12.21
N MET A 297 -23.47 -2.98 -11.36
CA MET A 297 -23.64 -3.31 -9.93
C MET A 297 -24.43 -2.22 -9.19
N TYR A 298 -24.13 -0.95 -9.47
CA TYR A 298 -24.87 0.18 -8.93
C TYR A 298 -26.34 0.13 -9.35
N ASP A 299 -26.61 -0.03 -10.63
CA ASP A 299 -27.98 -0.04 -11.18
C ASP A 299 -28.78 -1.25 -10.65
N THR A 300 -28.16 -2.44 -10.57
CA THR A 300 -28.84 -3.68 -10.17
C THR A 300 -29.09 -3.76 -8.66
N TYR A 301 -28.14 -3.37 -7.83
CA TYR A 301 -28.18 -3.63 -6.39
C TYR A 301 -28.48 -2.40 -5.55
N LEU A 302 -27.99 -1.22 -5.94
CA LEU A 302 -28.09 -0.05 -5.07
C LEU A 302 -29.39 0.73 -5.27
N ILE A 303 -29.98 0.65 -6.45
CA ILE A 303 -31.30 1.28 -6.70
C ILE A 303 -32.42 0.45 -6.07
N ASP A 304 -32.41 -0.87 -6.27
CA ASP A 304 -33.55 -1.72 -5.90
C ASP A 304 -33.28 -2.67 -4.73
N ASN A 305 -32.02 -3.03 -4.42
CA ASN A 305 -31.67 -4.10 -3.47
C ASN A 305 -30.42 -3.83 -2.61
N LYS A 306 -30.35 -2.66 -1.99
CA LYS A 306 -29.21 -2.23 -1.17
C LYS A 306 -28.84 -3.22 -0.03
N GLU A 307 -29.83 -3.89 0.54
CA GLU A 307 -29.61 -4.91 1.58
C GLU A 307 -28.90 -6.15 1.04
N GLU A 308 -29.23 -6.60 -0.18
CA GLU A 308 -28.61 -7.75 -0.81
C GLU A 308 -27.16 -7.51 -1.15
N PHE A 309 -26.84 -6.32 -1.67
CA PHE A 309 -25.47 -5.91 -1.90
C PHE A 309 -24.64 -5.82 -0.60
N THR A 310 -25.23 -5.30 0.46
CA THR A 310 -24.61 -5.26 1.78
C THR A 310 -24.32 -6.67 2.31
N LYS A 311 -25.25 -7.62 2.12
CA LYS A 311 -25.04 -9.03 2.49
C LYS A 311 -23.96 -9.68 1.63
N LEU A 312 -23.93 -9.39 0.34
CA LEU A 312 -22.87 -9.85 -0.57
C LEU A 312 -21.47 -9.38 -0.09
N LEU A 313 -21.34 -8.09 0.22
CA LEU A 313 -20.10 -7.51 0.74
C LEU A 313 -19.73 -8.05 2.12
N ALA A 314 -20.70 -8.41 2.95
CA ALA A 314 -20.48 -9.04 4.25
C ALA A 314 -20.22 -10.55 4.16
N GLY A 315 -20.33 -11.14 2.96
CA GLY A 315 -20.23 -12.59 2.78
C GLY A 315 -21.43 -13.36 3.33
N GLU A 316 -22.60 -12.73 3.37
CA GLU A 316 -23.84 -13.31 3.94
C GLU A 316 -24.87 -13.64 2.83
N VAL A 317 -24.42 -13.98 1.64
CA VAL A 317 -25.31 -14.41 0.54
C VAL A 317 -25.75 -15.85 0.79
N LYS A 318 -27.07 -16.10 0.70
CA LYS A 318 -27.66 -17.43 0.73
C LYS A 318 -27.74 -18.00 -0.69
#